data_55c69eab567420ddee9db347a9b1d7be
#
_entry.id   55c69eab567420ddee9db347a9b1d7be
#
_cell.length_a   1.000
_cell.length_b   1.000
_cell.length_c   1.000
_cell.angle_alpha   90.00
_cell.angle_beta   90.00
_cell.angle_gamma   90.00
#
_symmetry.space_group_name_H-M   'P 1'
#
loop_
_entity.id
_entity.type
_entity.pdbx_description
1 polymer ?
#
loop_
_entity_poly.entity_id
_entity_poly.type
_entity_poly.pdbx_seq_one_letter_code
_entity_poly.pdbx_strand_id
1 'polypeptide(L)'
;HKQYEKDDPKMVYYMSMEFLMGRALGNNMINLCAYDEIKEALDELGLDINVIEDQEPDAALGNGGLGRLAACFMDSLATLEYPAYGCGIRYKYGMFKQEIKDGYQVEVPDNWLKDGNPFEIKRSEYRYEVKFGGYVRSYRDEKTGRDMFVQEDYRSVIAVPYDIPVLGYGNNTVNSLRIWDAEPVNTFNLNSFDKGDYQKAIEEENLAKNIVEVLYPNDNHYAGKELRLKQQYFFVSASVQRAVDRYKSMNNGDVKNIYKKVTFQLNDTHPTVAVAELMRILMDENGLEWDEAWDITTKTVAYTNHTIMAEALEKWPIELFSRLLPRIYQIVEEINRRFVEEIKAKYPGNQDKVRKMAIIYDGQVKMANLAIVAGYSVNGVAKLHTEILKKQELRDFYEMMPEKFNNKTNGITQRRFLKHANPLLSDWITDKIGDGWVTDLSQLEKLMLYVDDPKAQQDFMQIKYKNKVRLAKYIKENNGIDVDPNSIFDVQVKRLHEYKRQLLNILHVMYLYNQIKRNPDYDMVPRTFIFGAKAACLLYTSDAAADKA
;
A
#
# COMPACT_ATOMS: atom_id res chain seq x y z
N HIS A 1 -13.18 -19.02 2.07
CA HIS A 1 -13.28 -19.02 0.59
C HIS A 1 -14.53 -19.75 0.09
N LYS A 2 -14.82 -20.97 0.55
CA LYS A 2 -16.04 -21.72 0.14
C LYS A 2 -17.33 -20.95 0.41
N GLN A 3 -17.41 -20.19 1.51
CA GLN A 3 -18.56 -19.36 1.81
C GLN A 3 -18.69 -18.22 0.79
N TYR A 4 -17.58 -17.56 0.44
CA TYR A 4 -17.57 -16.50 -0.59
C TYR A 4 -17.92 -17.02 -1.99
N GLU A 5 -17.59 -18.28 -2.31
CA GLU A 5 -18.02 -18.91 -3.57
C GLU A 5 -19.53 -19.17 -3.57
N LYS A 6 -20.10 -19.57 -2.43
CA LYS A 6 -21.53 -19.83 -2.29
C LYS A 6 -22.37 -18.55 -2.32
N ASP A 7 -21.94 -17.51 -1.62
CA ASP A 7 -22.72 -16.28 -1.44
C ASP A 7 -22.50 -15.27 -2.58
N ASP A 8 -21.43 -15.45 -3.38
CA ASP A 8 -20.99 -14.56 -4.46
C ASP A 8 -21.10 -13.06 -4.10
N PRO A 9 -20.47 -12.61 -3.00
CA PRO A 9 -20.52 -11.21 -2.61
C PRO A 9 -19.66 -10.35 -3.54
N LYS A 10 -19.91 -9.03 -3.52
CA LYS A 10 -18.99 -8.09 -4.18
C LYS A 10 -17.63 -8.09 -3.45
N MET A 11 -16.56 -8.34 -4.21
CA MET A 11 -15.19 -8.42 -3.73
C MET A 11 -14.45 -7.09 -3.90
N VAL A 12 -13.79 -6.64 -2.86
CA VAL A 12 -12.85 -5.51 -2.91
C VAL A 12 -11.44 -6.06 -3.14
N TYR A 13 -10.77 -5.56 -4.17
CA TYR A 13 -9.35 -5.82 -4.44
C TYR A 13 -8.58 -4.53 -4.12
N TYR A 14 -7.95 -4.50 -2.96
CA TYR A 14 -7.16 -3.37 -2.50
C TYR A 14 -5.73 -3.49 -3.05
N MET A 15 -5.42 -2.70 -4.06
CA MET A 15 -4.15 -2.76 -4.78
C MET A 15 -3.16 -1.75 -4.20
N SER A 16 -2.02 -2.23 -3.70
CA SER A 16 -0.99 -1.39 -3.12
C SER A 16 0.41 -1.92 -3.40
N MET A 17 1.35 -0.99 -3.63
CA MET A 17 2.78 -1.34 -3.70
C MET A 17 3.33 -1.83 -2.38
N GLU A 18 2.71 -1.48 -1.25
CA GLU A 18 3.20 -1.84 0.06
C GLU A 18 2.07 -2.20 1.04
N PHE A 19 2.37 -3.16 1.93
CA PHE A 19 1.55 -3.56 3.06
C PHE A 19 2.44 -3.69 4.29
N LEU A 20 2.45 -2.67 5.14
CA LEU A 20 3.25 -2.67 6.38
C LEU A 20 2.49 -3.42 7.49
N MET A 21 2.43 -4.74 7.36
CA MET A 21 1.61 -5.59 8.23
C MET A 21 2.14 -5.68 9.67
N GLY A 22 3.45 -5.56 9.86
CA GLY A 22 4.09 -5.90 11.12
C GLY A 22 4.04 -7.42 11.40
N ARG A 23 4.23 -7.79 12.67
CA ARG A 23 4.15 -9.19 13.12
C ARG A 23 2.71 -9.68 13.11
N ALA A 24 2.51 -10.93 12.72
CA ALA A 24 1.20 -11.54 12.55
C ALA A 24 0.72 -12.31 13.80
N LEU A 25 1.62 -12.94 14.55
CA LEU A 25 1.26 -13.85 15.64
C LEU A 25 0.36 -13.18 16.68
N GLY A 26 0.83 -12.11 17.32
CA GLY A 26 0.06 -11.39 18.35
C GLY A 26 -1.25 -10.83 17.82
N ASN A 27 -1.24 -10.24 16.61
CA ASN A 27 -2.45 -9.72 16.00
C ASN A 27 -3.50 -10.82 15.71
N ASN A 28 -3.05 -11.97 15.26
CA ASN A 28 -3.93 -13.11 15.02
C ASN A 28 -4.54 -13.65 16.31
N MET A 29 -3.76 -13.77 17.39
CA MET A 29 -4.26 -14.18 18.71
C MET A 29 -5.33 -13.21 19.23
N ILE A 30 -5.14 -11.90 19.06
CA ILE A 30 -6.12 -10.88 19.46
C ILE A 30 -7.39 -11.01 18.63
N ASN A 31 -7.28 -11.11 17.32
CA ASN A 31 -8.45 -11.18 16.44
C ASN A 31 -9.22 -12.48 16.59
N LEU A 32 -8.57 -13.57 16.99
CA LEU A 32 -9.20 -14.83 17.38
C LEU A 32 -9.82 -14.78 18.79
N CYS A 33 -9.63 -13.69 19.54
CA CYS A 33 -10.02 -13.56 20.95
C CYS A 33 -9.44 -14.66 21.84
N ALA A 34 -8.22 -15.12 21.55
CA ALA A 34 -7.54 -16.23 22.21
C ALA A 34 -6.18 -15.84 22.81
N TYR A 35 -5.90 -14.53 22.94
CA TYR A 35 -4.59 -14.07 23.41
C TYR A 35 -4.31 -14.49 24.85
N ASP A 36 -5.29 -14.35 25.74
CA ASP A 36 -5.12 -14.62 27.17
C ASP A 36 -4.99 -16.12 27.42
N GLU A 37 -5.80 -16.95 26.77
CA GLU A 37 -5.75 -18.42 26.88
C GLU A 37 -4.41 -18.97 26.36
N ILE A 38 -3.93 -18.45 25.24
CA ILE A 38 -2.63 -18.86 24.67
C ILE A 38 -1.49 -18.41 25.59
N LYS A 39 -1.58 -17.18 26.13
CA LYS A 39 -0.59 -16.69 27.09
C LYS A 39 -0.53 -17.56 28.33
N GLU A 40 -1.68 -17.91 28.93
CA GLU A 40 -1.76 -18.79 30.09
C GLU A 40 -1.15 -20.17 29.79
N ALA A 41 -1.48 -20.77 28.66
CA ALA A 41 -0.91 -22.04 28.23
C ALA A 41 0.62 -21.99 28.04
N LEU A 42 1.15 -20.88 27.52
CA LEU A 42 2.60 -20.66 27.38
C LEU A 42 3.27 -20.47 28.75
N ASP A 43 2.64 -19.71 29.65
CA ASP A 43 3.13 -19.50 31.02
C ASP A 43 3.22 -20.85 31.79
N GLU A 44 2.23 -21.77 31.63
CA GLU A 44 2.27 -23.13 32.19
C GLU A 44 3.45 -23.97 31.65
N LEU A 45 3.85 -23.73 30.40
CA LEU A 45 5.00 -24.37 29.76
C LEU A 45 6.34 -23.68 30.11
N GLY A 46 6.32 -22.60 30.90
CA GLY A 46 7.50 -21.79 31.24
C GLY A 46 8.01 -20.94 30.08
N LEU A 47 7.16 -20.60 29.12
CA LEU A 47 7.49 -19.81 27.94
C LEU A 47 6.87 -18.41 28.05
N ASP A 48 7.67 -17.36 27.80
CA ASP A 48 7.19 -15.99 27.75
C ASP A 48 6.67 -15.67 26.34
N ILE A 49 5.40 -15.28 26.23
CA ILE A 49 4.75 -14.92 24.98
C ILE A 49 5.47 -13.78 24.24
N ASN A 50 6.02 -12.80 24.97
CA ASN A 50 6.75 -11.69 24.36
C ASN A 50 8.05 -12.17 23.68
N VAL A 51 8.75 -13.13 24.30
CA VAL A 51 9.95 -13.74 23.73
C VAL A 51 9.60 -14.52 22.47
N ILE A 52 8.46 -15.19 22.45
CA ILE A 52 7.98 -15.93 21.26
C ILE A 52 7.60 -14.96 20.15
N GLU A 53 6.83 -13.92 20.45
CA GLU A 53 6.48 -12.88 19.46
C GLU A 53 7.72 -12.18 18.87
N ASP A 54 8.77 -12.00 19.68
CA ASP A 54 10.04 -11.40 19.25
C ASP A 54 10.86 -12.28 18.29
N GLN A 55 10.55 -13.58 18.16
CA GLN A 55 11.17 -14.44 17.15
C GLN A 55 10.63 -14.19 15.74
N GLU A 56 9.43 -13.64 15.62
CA GLU A 56 8.83 -13.33 14.32
C GLU A 56 9.48 -12.06 13.74
N PRO A 57 10.11 -12.12 12.56
CA PRO A 57 10.58 -10.92 11.89
C PRO A 57 9.38 -10.12 11.36
N ASP A 58 9.51 -8.78 11.33
CA ASP A 58 8.55 -7.95 10.62
C ASP A 58 8.52 -8.32 9.14
N ALA A 59 7.32 -8.48 8.59
CA ALA A 59 7.17 -8.69 7.16
C ALA A 59 7.64 -7.44 6.39
N ALA A 60 8.69 -7.58 5.59
CA ALA A 60 9.32 -6.47 4.87
C ALA A 60 8.56 -6.10 3.58
N LEU A 61 7.23 -5.96 3.71
CA LEU A 61 6.30 -5.70 2.61
C LEU A 61 5.83 -4.23 2.55
N GLY A 62 6.39 -3.37 3.38
CA GLY A 62 6.00 -1.96 3.46
C GLY A 62 7.10 -1.07 4.01
N ASN A 63 6.90 0.24 3.86
CA ASN A 63 7.87 1.26 4.19
C ASN A 63 7.35 2.30 5.19
N GLY A 64 6.13 2.82 4.98
CA GLY A 64 5.63 3.96 5.76
C GLY A 64 4.10 4.02 5.87
N GLY A 65 3.56 5.24 5.83
CA GLY A 65 2.14 5.53 6.05
C GLY A 65 1.20 4.86 5.05
N LEU A 66 1.57 4.83 3.77
CA LEU A 66 0.80 4.17 2.72
C LEU A 66 0.59 2.68 3.01
N GLY A 67 1.69 1.99 3.33
CA GLY A 67 1.67 0.55 3.64
C GLY A 67 0.96 0.24 4.96
N ARG A 68 1.09 1.13 5.96
CA ARG A 68 0.38 0.92 7.23
C ARG A 68 -1.13 1.14 7.09
N LEU A 69 -1.53 2.14 6.30
CA LEU A 69 -2.95 2.35 5.99
C LEU A 69 -3.55 1.12 5.30
N ALA A 70 -2.87 0.57 4.29
CA ALA A 70 -3.28 -0.66 3.62
C ALA A 70 -3.46 -1.83 4.61
N ALA A 71 -2.50 -2.02 5.52
CA ALA A 71 -2.57 -3.05 6.54
C ALA A 71 -3.74 -2.85 7.52
N CYS A 72 -3.99 -1.60 7.96
CA CYS A 72 -5.14 -1.28 8.82
C CYS A 72 -6.48 -1.51 8.11
N PHE A 73 -6.57 -1.18 6.82
CA PHE A 73 -7.78 -1.46 6.05
C PHE A 73 -8.05 -2.95 5.90
N MET A 74 -7.02 -3.77 5.68
CA MET A 74 -7.20 -5.22 5.63
C MET A 74 -7.78 -5.79 6.93
N ASP A 75 -7.26 -5.36 8.07
CA ASP A 75 -7.78 -5.74 9.40
C ASP A 75 -9.23 -5.27 9.60
N SER A 76 -9.53 -4.01 9.25
CA SER A 76 -10.88 -3.45 9.43
C SER A 76 -11.90 -4.04 8.47
N LEU A 77 -11.54 -4.33 7.21
CA LEU A 77 -12.41 -4.99 6.26
C LEU A 77 -12.79 -6.40 6.76
N ALA A 78 -11.84 -7.17 7.28
CA ALA A 78 -12.11 -8.48 7.85
C ALA A 78 -12.98 -8.39 9.11
N THR A 79 -12.71 -7.41 9.99
CA THR A 79 -13.49 -7.20 11.22
C THR A 79 -14.93 -6.78 10.94
N LEU A 80 -15.15 -5.99 9.89
CA LEU A 80 -16.48 -5.56 9.43
C LEU A 80 -17.13 -6.55 8.46
N GLU A 81 -16.51 -7.73 8.26
CA GLU A 81 -17.00 -8.82 7.42
C GLU A 81 -17.14 -8.46 5.92
N TYR A 82 -16.39 -7.47 5.44
CA TYR A 82 -16.32 -7.15 4.01
C TYR A 82 -15.37 -8.11 3.29
N PRO A 83 -15.83 -8.77 2.21
CA PRO A 83 -14.99 -9.63 1.39
C PRO A 83 -13.90 -8.83 0.67
N ALA A 84 -12.64 -9.13 0.94
CA ALA A 84 -11.53 -8.38 0.38
C ALA A 84 -10.30 -9.24 0.11
N TYR A 85 -9.55 -8.82 -0.92
CA TYR A 85 -8.16 -9.23 -1.17
C TYR A 85 -7.26 -7.99 -1.12
N GLY A 86 -6.18 -8.05 -0.36
CA GLY A 86 -5.04 -7.17 -0.58
C GLY A 86 -4.20 -7.73 -1.72
N CYS A 87 -3.75 -6.89 -2.64
CA CYS A 87 -2.95 -7.29 -3.80
C CYS A 87 -1.65 -6.50 -3.84
N GLY A 88 -0.51 -7.19 -3.77
CA GLY A 88 0.81 -6.58 -3.75
C GLY A 88 1.90 -7.53 -4.23
N ILE A 89 3.16 -7.18 -3.97
CA ILE A 89 4.34 -7.95 -4.34
C ILE A 89 4.95 -8.61 -3.10
N ARG A 90 5.44 -9.85 -3.26
CA ARG A 90 6.19 -10.59 -2.24
C ARG A 90 7.66 -10.17 -2.31
N TYR A 91 7.99 -8.99 -1.75
CA TYR A 91 9.37 -8.51 -1.76
C TYR A 91 10.28 -9.41 -0.92
N LYS A 92 11.40 -9.80 -1.51
CA LYS A 92 12.36 -10.70 -0.88
C LYS A 92 13.20 -10.02 0.20
N TYR A 93 13.55 -8.76 -0.02
CA TYR A 93 14.42 -7.98 0.86
C TYR A 93 13.77 -6.68 1.33
N GLY A 94 12.48 -6.49 1.09
CA GLY A 94 11.78 -5.25 1.42
C GLY A 94 12.42 -4.04 0.76
N MET A 95 12.52 -2.94 1.51
CA MET A 95 13.26 -1.76 1.08
C MET A 95 14.74 -1.87 1.48
N PHE A 96 15.03 -1.97 2.77
CA PHE A 96 16.32 -2.30 3.39
C PHE A 96 16.16 -2.39 4.91
N LYS A 97 17.09 -3.06 5.58
CA LYS A 97 17.30 -2.99 7.03
C LYS A 97 18.28 -1.85 7.34
N GLN A 98 17.94 -1.02 8.31
CA GLN A 98 18.84 0.05 8.79
C GLN A 98 19.83 -0.50 9.80
N GLU A 99 21.13 -0.23 9.57
CA GLU A 99 22.17 -0.33 10.56
C GLU A 99 22.77 1.06 10.81
N ILE A 100 23.33 1.30 12.00
CA ILE A 100 24.05 2.54 12.31
C ILE A 100 25.51 2.19 12.52
N LYS A 101 26.39 2.78 11.71
CA LYS A 101 27.86 2.66 11.82
C LYS A 101 28.48 4.04 11.88
N ASP A 102 29.28 4.30 12.89
CA ASP A 102 29.95 5.59 13.12
C ASP A 102 28.99 6.81 13.10
N GLY A 103 27.76 6.62 13.59
CA GLY A 103 26.72 7.64 13.60
C GLY A 103 25.95 7.84 12.28
N TYR A 104 26.25 7.04 11.25
CA TYR A 104 25.61 7.11 9.95
C TYR A 104 24.72 5.90 9.68
N GLN A 105 23.62 6.12 8.95
CA GLN A 105 22.80 5.03 8.46
C GLN A 105 23.56 4.23 7.40
N VAL A 106 23.51 2.90 7.53
CA VAL A 106 23.96 1.94 6.52
C VAL A 106 22.79 1.04 6.15
N GLU A 107 22.54 0.90 4.87
CA GLU A 107 21.47 0.07 4.33
C GLU A 107 22.00 -1.33 4.00
N VAL A 108 21.33 -2.34 4.53
CA VAL A 108 21.60 -3.74 4.25
C VAL A 108 20.32 -4.47 3.83
N PRO A 109 20.40 -5.57 3.06
CA PRO A 109 19.22 -6.35 2.69
C PRO A 109 18.45 -6.82 3.93
N ASP A 110 17.14 -6.62 3.94
CA ASP A 110 16.24 -7.14 4.99
C ASP A 110 15.79 -8.56 4.61
N ASN A 111 16.57 -9.55 5.04
CA ASN A 111 16.33 -10.95 4.68
C ASN A 111 15.28 -11.60 5.58
N TRP A 112 14.07 -11.04 5.62
CA TRP A 112 12.98 -11.46 6.50
C TRP A 112 12.43 -12.86 6.18
N LEU A 113 12.65 -13.36 4.95
CA LEU A 113 12.23 -14.69 4.49
C LEU A 113 13.29 -15.78 4.67
N LYS A 114 14.40 -15.49 5.34
CA LYS A 114 15.53 -16.43 5.49
C LYS A 114 15.10 -17.80 6.01
N ASP A 115 14.23 -17.80 7.01
CA ASP A 115 13.75 -19.03 7.66
C ASP A 115 12.30 -19.38 7.23
N GLY A 116 11.82 -18.79 6.11
CA GLY A 116 10.47 -18.94 5.60
C GLY A 116 9.46 -18.04 6.33
N ASN A 117 8.20 -18.14 5.93
CA ASN A 117 7.09 -17.44 6.57
C ASN A 117 5.96 -18.45 6.88
N PRO A 118 5.72 -18.78 8.16
CA PRO A 118 4.71 -19.78 8.52
C PRO A 118 3.27 -19.31 8.25
N PHE A 119 3.07 -18.01 8.01
CA PHE A 119 1.74 -17.43 7.79
C PHE A 119 1.34 -17.33 6.31
N GLU A 120 2.22 -17.71 5.38
CA GLU A 120 1.90 -17.67 3.95
C GLU A 120 1.62 -19.06 3.37
N ILE A 121 0.71 -19.12 2.42
CA ILE A 121 0.33 -20.34 1.70
C ILE A 121 0.58 -20.09 0.20
N LYS A 122 1.51 -20.84 -0.39
CA LYS A 122 1.74 -20.79 -1.84
C LYS A 122 0.55 -21.38 -2.58
N ARG A 123 0.00 -20.66 -3.56
CA ARG A 123 -1.17 -21.03 -4.35
C ARG A 123 -0.76 -21.30 -5.80
N SER A 124 -0.02 -22.38 -6.01
CA SER A 124 0.54 -22.73 -7.33
C SER A 124 -0.51 -22.97 -8.41
N GLU A 125 -1.77 -23.22 -8.03
CA GLU A 125 -2.91 -23.39 -8.93
C GLU A 125 -3.38 -22.06 -9.58
N TYR A 126 -2.94 -20.91 -9.10
CA TYR A 126 -3.33 -19.59 -9.59
C TYR A 126 -2.15 -18.83 -10.20
N ARG A 127 -1.53 -19.44 -11.21
CA ARG A 127 -0.37 -18.86 -11.92
C ARG A 127 -0.82 -18.05 -13.12
N TYR A 128 -0.20 -16.88 -13.33
CA TYR A 128 -0.52 -16.01 -14.46
C TYR A 128 0.76 -15.56 -15.17
N GLU A 129 0.73 -15.59 -16.50
CA GLU A 129 1.78 -15.01 -17.32
C GLU A 129 1.60 -13.50 -17.42
N VAL A 130 2.70 -12.75 -17.22
CA VAL A 130 2.75 -11.29 -17.39
C VAL A 130 3.80 -10.96 -18.43
N LYS A 131 3.40 -10.23 -19.48
CA LYS A 131 4.19 -9.96 -20.69
C LYS A 131 4.75 -8.55 -20.69
N PHE A 132 6.00 -8.40 -21.11
CA PHE A 132 6.70 -7.14 -21.23
C PHE A 132 7.38 -6.99 -22.58
N GLY A 133 7.37 -5.77 -23.15
CA GLY A 133 8.06 -5.45 -24.39
C GLY A 133 7.42 -6.07 -25.63
N GLY A 134 8.24 -6.25 -26.67
CA GLY A 134 7.76 -6.69 -27.97
C GLY A 134 6.99 -5.60 -28.72
N TYR A 135 6.11 -6.03 -29.59
CA TYR A 135 5.25 -5.15 -30.37
C TYR A 135 3.83 -5.73 -30.53
N VAL A 136 2.88 -4.89 -30.90
CA VAL A 136 1.49 -5.31 -31.12
C VAL A 136 1.25 -5.46 -32.61
N ARG A 137 0.86 -6.66 -33.02
CA ARG A 137 0.34 -6.92 -34.36
C ARG A 137 -1.18 -6.88 -34.32
N SER A 138 -1.79 -6.08 -35.18
CA SER A 138 -3.23 -6.06 -35.37
C SER A 138 -3.60 -6.79 -36.67
N TYR A 139 -4.71 -7.52 -36.65
CA TYR A 139 -5.31 -8.15 -37.83
C TYR A 139 -6.82 -8.21 -37.66
N ARG A 140 -7.52 -8.22 -38.81
CA ARG A 140 -8.95 -8.39 -38.80
C ARG A 140 -9.31 -9.88 -38.83
N ASP A 141 -10.06 -10.33 -37.83
CA ASP A 141 -10.55 -11.71 -37.80
C ASP A 141 -11.68 -11.86 -38.85
N GLU A 142 -11.49 -12.72 -39.82
CA GLU A 142 -12.44 -12.95 -40.91
C GLU A 142 -13.79 -13.54 -40.43
N LYS A 143 -13.79 -14.27 -39.29
CA LYS A 143 -15.01 -14.90 -38.75
C LYS A 143 -15.89 -13.93 -37.98
N THR A 144 -15.28 -13.08 -37.19
CA THR A 144 -16.00 -12.13 -36.32
C THR A 144 -16.06 -10.72 -36.88
N GLY A 145 -15.23 -10.39 -37.88
CA GLY A 145 -15.11 -9.06 -38.45
C GLY A 145 -14.47 -8.04 -37.48
N ARG A 146 -13.85 -8.50 -36.41
CA ARG A 146 -13.22 -7.66 -35.37
C ARG A 146 -11.74 -7.46 -35.61
N ASP A 147 -11.23 -6.34 -35.15
CA ASP A 147 -9.79 -6.10 -35.09
C ASP A 147 -9.24 -6.78 -33.84
N MET A 148 -8.28 -7.68 -34.07
CA MET A 148 -7.61 -8.46 -33.05
C MET A 148 -6.21 -7.89 -32.82
N PHE A 149 -5.78 -7.90 -31.56
CA PHE A 149 -4.48 -7.38 -31.14
C PHE A 149 -3.68 -8.48 -30.45
N VAL A 150 -2.52 -8.79 -30.98
CA VAL A 150 -1.63 -9.83 -30.45
C VAL A 150 -0.27 -9.22 -30.17
N GLN A 151 0.22 -9.40 -28.95
CA GLN A 151 1.58 -9.00 -28.57
C GLN A 151 2.55 -10.09 -29.00
N GLU A 152 3.58 -9.73 -29.76
CA GLU A 152 4.61 -10.63 -30.31
C GLU A 152 6.00 -10.16 -29.84
N ASP A 153 6.98 -11.09 -29.86
CA ASP A 153 8.39 -10.86 -29.47
C ASP A 153 8.55 -10.24 -28.06
N TYR A 154 7.67 -10.66 -27.15
CA TYR A 154 7.67 -10.23 -25.76
C TYR A 154 8.56 -11.13 -24.88
N ARG A 155 8.96 -10.60 -23.73
CA ARG A 155 9.47 -11.40 -22.60
C ARG A 155 8.36 -11.54 -21.57
N SER A 156 8.32 -12.66 -20.87
CA SER A 156 7.31 -12.85 -19.84
C SER A 156 7.88 -13.47 -18.57
N VAL A 157 7.15 -13.28 -17.49
CA VAL A 157 7.37 -13.92 -16.19
C VAL A 157 6.08 -14.56 -15.72
N ILE A 158 6.20 -15.58 -14.89
CA ILE A 158 5.05 -16.23 -14.26
C ILE A 158 4.85 -15.64 -12.87
N ALA A 159 3.71 -15.02 -12.64
CA ALA A 159 3.28 -14.56 -11.33
C ALA A 159 2.66 -15.72 -10.55
N VAL A 160 3.17 -15.98 -9.35
CA VAL A 160 2.73 -17.05 -8.45
C VAL A 160 2.30 -16.43 -7.12
N PRO A 161 1.03 -16.59 -6.70
CA PRO A 161 0.56 -15.93 -5.49
C PRO A 161 0.87 -16.72 -4.23
N TYR A 162 1.13 -15.97 -3.17
CA TYR A 162 1.19 -16.41 -1.79
C TYR A 162 0.10 -15.69 -1.00
N ASP A 163 -0.74 -16.43 -0.31
CA ASP A 163 -1.85 -15.89 0.48
C ASP A 163 -1.48 -15.88 1.97
N ILE A 164 -1.57 -14.69 2.57
CA ILE A 164 -1.46 -14.50 4.01
C ILE A 164 -2.88 -14.25 4.54
N PRO A 165 -3.40 -15.07 5.49
CA PRO A 165 -4.72 -14.88 6.05
C PRO A 165 -4.79 -13.60 6.89
N VAL A 166 -5.88 -12.86 6.73
CA VAL A 166 -6.20 -11.66 7.52
C VAL A 166 -7.50 -11.92 8.25
N LEU A 167 -7.41 -12.02 9.57
CA LEU A 167 -8.51 -12.42 10.43
C LEU A 167 -9.35 -11.21 10.86
N GLY A 168 -10.67 -11.37 10.87
CA GLY A 168 -11.58 -10.43 11.53
C GLY A 168 -11.59 -10.67 13.05
N TYR A 169 -11.81 -9.59 13.81
CA TYR A 169 -11.88 -9.65 15.26
C TYR A 169 -13.18 -10.30 15.74
N GLY A 170 -13.07 -11.40 16.47
CA GLY A 170 -14.21 -12.10 17.09
C GLY A 170 -15.28 -12.60 16.11
N ASN A 171 -14.94 -12.80 14.86
CA ASN A 171 -15.85 -13.31 13.82
C ASN A 171 -15.19 -14.43 12.98
N ASN A 172 -15.92 -14.96 12.00
CA ASN A 172 -15.45 -16.06 11.14
C ASN A 172 -14.90 -15.58 9.79
N THR A 173 -14.68 -14.29 9.61
CA THR A 173 -14.17 -13.75 8.35
C THR A 173 -12.66 -13.90 8.28
N VAL A 174 -12.20 -14.51 7.20
CA VAL A 174 -10.78 -14.62 6.85
C VAL A 174 -10.60 -14.10 5.43
N ASN A 175 -10.08 -12.90 5.31
CA ASN A 175 -9.65 -12.33 4.05
C ASN A 175 -8.21 -12.76 3.71
N SER A 176 -7.73 -12.42 2.53
CA SER A 176 -6.37 -12.75 2.10
C SER A 176 -5.61 -11.51 1.69
N LEU A 177 -4.40 -11.39 2.20
CA LEU A 177 -3.37 -10.59 1.55
C LEU A 177 -2.68 -11.49 0.53
N ARG A 178 -2.92 -11.24 -0.76
CA ARG A 178 -2.32 -11.97 -1.87
C ARG A 178 -1.13 -11.21 -2.41
N ILE A 179 0.05 -11.76 -2.20
CA ILE A 179 1.31 -11.19 -2.66
C ILE A 179 1.91 -12.09 -3.75
N TRP A 180 2.36 -11.46 -4.84
CA TRP A 180 2.83 -12.14 -6.03
C TRP A 180 4.34 -12.29 -6.01
N ASP A 181 4.83 -13.52 -6.16
CA ASP A 181 6.22 -13.84 -6.47
C ASP A 181 6.38 -14.05 -7.97
N ALA A 182 7.59 -13.87 -8.50
CA ALA A 182 7.90 -14.01 -9.91
C ALA A 182 8.78 -15.23 -10.16
N GLU A 183 8.32 -16.12 -11.04
CA GLU A 183 9.08 -17.27 -11.54
C GLU A 183 9.39 -17.08 -13.03
N PRO A 184 10.55 -17.55 -13.53
CA PRO A 184 10.84 -17.56 -14.96
C PRO A 184 9.94 -18.54 -15.71
N VAL A 185 9.71 -18.30 -17.00
CA VAL A 185 9.02 -19.28 -17.88
C VAL A 185 9.89 -20.52 -18.03
N ASN A 186 11.20 -20.31 -18.29
CA ASN A 186 12.19 -21.38 -18.36
C ASN A 186 13.19 -21.21 -17.21
N THR A 187 13.29 -22.20 -16.34
CA THR A 187 14.12 -22.12 -15.13
C THR A 187 15.60 -22.14 -15.41
N PHE A 188 16.03 -22.79 -16.51
CA PHE A 188 17.45 -22.99 -16.81
C PHE A 188 17.68 -23.30 -18.27
N ASN A 189 18.61 -22.61 -18.91
CA ASN A 189 19.01 -22.89 -20.30
C ASN A 189 20.25 -23.77 -20.34
N LEU A 190 20.03 -25.09 -20.37
CA LEU A 190 21.09 -26.07 -20.38
C LEU A 190 22.05 -25.89 -21.57
N ASN A 191 21.54 -25.53 -22.76
CA ASN A 191 22.37 -25.33 -23.96
C ASN A 191 23.36 -24.16 -23.80
N SER A 192 22.95 -23.09 -23.16
CA SER A 192 23.84 -21.97 -22.85
C SER A 192 24.86 -22.35 -21.79
N PHE A 193 24.44 -23.08 -20.76
CA PHE A 193 25.33 -23.58 -19.71
C PHE A 193 26.44 -24.50 -20.27
N ASP A 194 26.07 -25.46 -21.11
CA ASP A 194 27.02 -26.40 -21.75
C ASP A 194 28.03 -25.69 -22.66
N LYS A 195 27.68 -24.53 -23.20
CA LYS A 195 28.56 -23.67 -24.00
C LYS A 195 29.43 -22.74 -23.14
N GLY A 196 29.32 -22.78 -21.83
CA GLY A 196 30.06 -21.92 -20.90
C GLY A 196 29.47 -20.52 -20.72
N ASP A 197 28.32 -20.24 -21.31
CA ASP A 197 27.59 -18.97 -21.13
C ASP A 197 26.65 -19.05 -19.90
N TYR A 198 27.28 -19.06 -18.73
CA TYR A 198 26.57 -19.23 -17.45
C TYR A 198 25.62 -18.08 -17.13
N GLN A 199 25.93 -16.85 -17.55
CA GLN A 199 25.05 -15.69 -17.33
C GLN A 199 23.76 -15.81 -18.14
N LYS A 200 23.87 -16.20 -19.41
CA LYS A 200 22.73 -16.43 -20.28
C LYS A 200 21.86 -17.62 -19.81
N ALA A 201 22.51 -18.63 -19.20
CA ALA A 201 21.80 -19.80 -18.68
C ALA A 201 20.78 -19.46 -17.57
N ILE A 202 20.99 -18.37 -16.84
CA ILE A 202 20.14 -17.91 -15.73
C ILE A 202 19.52 -16.52 -15.98
N GLU A 203 19.57 -15.99 -17.19
CA GLU A 203 19.10 -14.63 -17.53
C GLU A 203 17.61 -14.46 -17.21
N GLU A 204 16.76 -15.40 -17.61
CA GLU A 204 15.33 -15.35 -17.37
C GLU A 204 15.00 -15.41 -15.85
N GLU A 205 15.75 -16.23 -15.11
CA GLU A 205 15.61 -16.33 -13.66
C GLU A 205 15.96 -15.00 -12.97
N ASN A 206 17.05 -14.35 -13.41
CA ASN A 206 17.46 -13.06 -12.87
C ASN A 206 16.44 -11.96 -13.20
N LEU A 207 15.90 -11.94 -14.42
CA LEU A 207 14.86 -10.98 -14.81
C LEU A 207 13.59 -11.12 -13.95
N ALA A 208 13.16 -12.35 -13.68
CA ALA A 208 12.03 -12.60 -12.81
C ALA A 208 12.33 -12.17 -11.37
N LYS A 209 13.49 -12.55 -10.81
CA LYS A 209 13.90 -12.21 -9.44
C LYS A 209 13.95 -10.70 -9.21
N ASN A 210 14.51 -9.93 -10.14
CA ASN A 210 14.66 -8.48 -9.99
C ASN A 210 13.33 -7.78 -9.73
N ILE A 211 12.22 -8.28 -10.29
CA ILE A 211 10.89 -7.68 -10.12
C ILE A 211 10.44 -7.71 -8.65
N VAL A 212 10.80 -8.75 -7.91
CA VAL A 212 10.31 -9.01 -6.55
C VAL A 212 11.36 -8.86 -5.45
N GLU A 213 12.56 -8.35 -5.78
CA GLU A 213 13.62 -8.27 -4.77
C GLU A 213 13.43 -7.10 -3.80
N VAL A 214 13.23 -5.89 -4.32
CA VAL A 214 13.28 -4.66 -3.52
C VAL A 214 12.06 -3.78 -3.74
N LEU A 215 11.47 -3.33 -2.65
CA LEU A 215 10.45 -2.27 -2.64
C LEU A 215 11.12 -0.92 -2.94
N TYR A 216 10.59 -0.17 -3.90
CA TYR A 216 11.10 1.14 -4.33
C TYR A 216 12.59 1.12 -4.73
N PRO A 217 12.96 0.38 -5.78
CA PRO A 217 14.32 0.45 -6.30
C PRO A 217 14.67 1.87 -6.74
N ASN A 218 15.96 2.20 -6.69
CA ASN A 218 16.47 3.49 -7.11
C ASN A 218 16.08 3.80 -8.57
N ASP A 219 15.34 4.89 -8.80
CA ASP A 219 14.81 5.34 -10.08
C ASP A 219 15.49 6.60 -10.65
N ASN A 220 16.65 6.98 -10.12
CA ASN A 220 17.46 8.08 -10.68
C ASN A 220 18.07 7.73 -12.05
N HIS A 221 18.03 6.48 -12.45
CA HIS A 221 18.50 6.00 -13.75
C HIS A 221 17.38 5.27 -14.49
N TYR A 222 17.52 5.17 -15.80
CA TYR A 222 16.52 4.59 -16.70
C TYR A 222 16.12 3.16 -16.31
N ALA A 223 17.09 2.30 -16.00
CA ALA A 223 16.84 0.91 -15.61
C ALA A 223 16.00 0.79 -14.33
N GLY A 224 16.19 1.69 -13.36
CA GLY A 224 15.39 1.71 -12.14
C GLY A 224 13.96 2.15 -12.40
N LYS A 225 13.75 3.15 -13.27
CA LYS A 225 12.39 3.56 -13.72
C LYS A 225 11.69 2.40 -14.44
N GLU A 226 12.40 1.72 -15.34
CA GLU A 226 11.87 0.54 -16.04
C GLU A 226 11.47 -0.58 -15.05
N LEU A 227 12.33 -0.87 -14.07
CA LEU A 227 12.04 -1.88 -13.05
C LEU A 227 10.80 -1.54 -12.23
N ARG A 228 10.64 -0.29 -11.83
CA ARG A 228 9.44 0.16 -11.10
C ARG A 228 8.16 0.02 -11.90
N LEU A 229 8.19 0.38 -13.18
CA LEU A 229 7.03 0.18 -14.05
C LEU A 229 6.73 -1.31 -14.26
N LYS A 230 7.77 -2.15 -14.37
CA LYS A 230 7.62 -3.62 -14.38
C LYS A 230 6.94 -4.14 -13.12
N GLN A 231 7.36 -3.68 -11.93
CA GLN A 231 6.76 -4.07 -10.66
C GLN A 231 5.27 -3.72 -10.61
N GLN A 232 4.91 -2.51 -11.01
CA GLN A 232 3.52 -2.06 -11.02
C GLN A 232 2.67 -2.92 -11.95
N TYR A 233 3.08 -3.09 -13.19
CA TYR A 233 2.33 -3.91 -14.15
C TYR A 233 2.28 -5.39 -13.76
N PHE A 234 3.36 -5.93 -13.20
CA PHE A 234 3.45 -7.31 -12.75
C PHE A 234 2.34 -7.70 -11.77
N PHE A 235 2.25 -7.02 -10.62
CA PHE A 235 1.25 -7.40 -9.63
C PHE A 235 -0.16 -7.00 -10.03
N VAL A 236 -0.31 -5.89 -10.76
CA VAL A 236 -1.60 -5.43 -11.26
C VAL A 236 -2.17 -6.39 -12.28
N SER A 237 -1.39 -6.77 -13.30
CA SER A 237 -1.85 -7.70 -14.34
C SER A 237 -2.24 -9.05 -13.74
N ALA A 238 -1.40 -9.64 -12.88
CA ALA A 238 -1.71 -10.89 -12.21
C ALA A 238 -2.99 -10.80 -11.37
N SER A 239 -3.18 -9.70 -10.63
CA SER A 239 -4.36 -9.50 -9.79
C SER A 239 -5.64 -9.31 -10.60
N VAL A 240 -5.59 -8.52 -11.68
CA VAL A 240 -6.75 -8.28 -12.55
C VAL A 240 -7.12 -9.55 -13.31
N GLN A 241 -6.16 -10.27 -13.89
CA GLN A 241 -6.40 -11.56 -14.55
C GLN A 241 -7.10 -12.53 -13.58
N ARG A 242 -6.58 -12.67 -12.36
CA ARG A 242 -7.18 -13.57 -11.35
C ARG A 242 -8.59 -13.15 -10.94
N ALA A 243 -8.84 -11.86 -10.76
CA ALA A 243 -10.16 -11.35 -10.40
C ALA A 243 -11.19 -11.61 -11.50
N VAL A 244 -10.81 -11.39 -12.76
CA VAL A 244 -11.67 -11.67 -13.92
C VAL A 244 -11.93 -13.17 -14.05
N ASP A 245 -10.93 -14.02 -13.95
CA ASP A 245 -11.08 -15.49 -14.03
C ASP A 245 -11.99 -16.03 -12.92
N ARG A 246 -11.81 -15.55 -11.68
CA ARG A 246 -12.68 -15.92 -10.58
C ARG A 246 -14.13 -15.51 -10.88
N TYR A 247 -14.34 -14.28 -11.35
CA TYR A 247 -15.67 -13.81 -11.70
C TYR A 247 -16.29 -14.68 -12.81
N LYS A 248 -15.55 -14.95 -13.90
CA LYS A 248 -16.00 -15.78 -15.02
C LYS A 248 -16.40 -17.19 -14.58
N SER A 249 -15.60 -17.81 -13.69
CA SER A 249 -15.90 -19.16 -13.20
C SER A 249 -17.21 -19.25 -12.43
N MET A 250 -17.65 -18.14 -11.83
CA MET A 250 -18.90 -18.06 -11.06
C MET A 250 -20.09 -17.53 -11.87
N ASN A 251 -19.84 -16.96 -13.06
CA ASN A 251 -20.85 -16.27 -13.88
C ASN A 251 -20.91 -16.80 -15.32
N ASN A 252 -20.73 -18.10 -15.51
CA ASN A 252 -20.85 -18.80 -16.81
C ASN A 252 -19.99 -18.18 -17.94
N GLY A 253 -18.84 -17.61 -17.58
CA GLY A 253 -17.91 -17.01 -18.52
C GLY A 253 -18.27 -15.59 -18.97
N ASP A 254 -19.40 -15.02 -18.54
CA ASP A 254 -19.78 -13.64 -18.87
C ASP A 254 -18.97 -12.63 -18.05
N VAL A 255 -18.53 -11.52 -18.66
CA VAL A 255 -17.78 -10.43 -18.00
C VAL A 255 -18.56 -9.12 -17.93
N LYS A 256 -19.71 -9.01 -18.58
CA LYS A 256 -20.44 -7.75 -18.75
C LYS A 256 -20.92 -7.11 -17.45
N ASN A 257 -21.14 -7.91 -16.42
CA ASN A 257 -21.62 -7.45 -15.12
C ASN A 257 -20.55 -7.50 -14.03
N ILE A 258 -19.28 -7.63 -14.36
CA ILE A 258 -18.19 -7.77 -13.39
C ILE A 258 -18.14 -6.60 -12.38
N TYR A 259 -18.47 -5.38 -12.79
CA TYR A 259 -18.53 -4.20 -11.93
C TYR A 259 -19.49 -4.33 -10.74
N LYS A 260 -20.49 -5.22 -10.84
CA LYS A 260 -21.43 -5.49 -9.73
C LYS A 260 -20.79 -6.35 -8.63
N LYS A 261 -19.74 -7.10 -8.96
CA LYS A 261 -19.12 -8.11 -8.11
C LYS A 261 -17.64 -7.87 -7.81
N VAL A 262 -17.01 -6.93 -8.50
CA VAL A 262 -15.59 -6.61 -8.37
C VAL A 262 -15.40 -5.10 -8.28
N THR A 263 -14.55 -4.64 -7.37
CA THR A 263 -14.01 -3.29 -7.38
C THR A 263 -12.52 -3.32 -7.10
N PHE A 264 -11.74 -2.56 -7.88
CA PHE A 264 -10.32 -2.34 -7.67
C PHE A 264 -10.12 -0.98 -7.02
N GLN A 265 -9.62 -0.98 -5.78
CA GLN A 265 -9.24 0.25 -5.09
C GLN A 265 -7.75 0.50 -5.31
N LEU A 266 -7.43 1.58 -5.99
CA LEU A 266 -6.06 2.01 -6.28
C LEU A 266 -5.51 2.82 -5.10
N ASN A 267 -4.56 2.24 -4.38
CA ASN A 267 -3.85 2.94 -3.30
C ASN A 267 -2.70 3.75 -3.89
N ASP A 268 -2.91 5.05 -4.08
CA ASP A 268 -2.12 5.97 -4.89
C ASP A 268 -2.14 5.63 -6.39
N THR A 269 -1.22 6.19 -7.18
CA THR A 269 -1.15 6.00 -8.64
C THR A 269 -0.42 4.72 -9.05
N HIS A 270 0.26 4.07 -8.13
CA HIS A 270 1.08 2.89 -8.42
C HIS A 270 0.32 1.78 -9.17
N PRO A 271 -0.94 1.45 -8.82
CA PRO A 271 -1.69 0.42 -9.54
C PRO A 271 -2.54 0.96 -10.70
N THR A 272 -2.36 2.18 -11.15
CA THR A 272 -3.25 2.81 -12.16
C THR A 272 -3.25 2.09 -13.52
N VAL A 273 -2.21 1.35 -13.85
CA VAL A 273 -2.20 0.49 -15.06
C VAL A 273 -3.33 -0.54 -15.06
N ALA A 274 -3.99 -0.79 -13.93
CA ALA A 274 -5.18 -1.64 -13.83
C ALA A 274 -6.31 -1.18 -14.74
N VAL A 275 -6.44 0.11 -15.00
CA VAL A 275 -7.43 0.67 -15.92
C VAL A 275 -7.26 0.09 -17.33
N ALA A 276 -6.06 0.24 -17.89
CA ALA A 276 -5.77 -0.24 -19.23
C ALA A 276 -5.67 -1.77 -19.30
N GLU A 277 -5.20 -2.43 -18.24
CA GLU A 277 -5.16 -3.89 -18.18
C GLU A 277 -6.56 -4.50 -18.15
N LEU A 278 -7.49 -3.93 -17.40
CA LEU A 278 -8.88 -4.38 -17.42
C LEU A 278 -9.51 -4.16 -18.80
N MET A 279 -9.26 -3.02 -19.43
CA MET A 279 -9.70 -2.76 -20.81
C MET A 279 -9.15 -3.81 -21.77
N ARG A 280 -7.84 -4.13 -21.68
CA ARG A 280 -7.19 -5.15 -22.51
C ARG A 280 -7.89 -6.50 -22.35
N ILE A 281 -8.10 -6.95 -21.14
CA ILE A 281 -8.73 -8.25 -20.85
C ILE A 281 -10.18 -8.27 -21.38
N LEU A 282 -10.93 -7.20 -21.17
CA LEU A 282 -12.32 -7.12 -21.64
C LEU A 282 -12.42 -7.12 -23.17
N MET A 283 -11.55 -6.38 -23.85
CA MET A 283 -11.57 -6.27 -25.31
C MET A 283 -10.86 -7.43 -26.01
N ASP A 284 -9.59 -7.64 -25.70
CA ASP A 284 -8.71 -8.54 -26.46
C ASP A 284 -8.97 -10.02 -26.12
N GLU A 285 -9.33 -10.34 -24.87
CA GLU A 285 -9.56 -11.71 -24.43
C GLU A 285 -11.05 -12.10 -24.37
N ASN A 286 -11.95 -11.12 -24.13
CA ASN A 286 -13.37 -11.38 -23.99
C ASN A 286 -14.23 -10.76 -25.09
N GLY A 287 -13.62 -10.07 -26.06
CA GLY A 287 -14.25 -9.61 -27.29
C GLY A 287 -15.31 -8.52 -27.11
N LEU A 288 -15.22 -7.70 -26.04
CA LEU A 288 -16.09 -6.54 -25.88
C LEU A 288 -15.63 -5.40 -26.79
N GLU A 289 -16.59 -4.62 -27.25
CA GLU A 289 -16.31 -3.36 -27.94
C GLU A 289 -15.83 -2.29 -26.95
N TRP A 290 -15.14 -1.28 -27.45
CA TRP A 290 -14.51 -0.22 -26.61
C TRP A 290 -15.49 0.41 -25.62
N ASP A 291 -16.64 0.86 -26.11
CA ASP A 291 -17.57 1.63 -25.27
C ASP A 291 -18.17 0.78 -24.15
N GLU A 292 -18.44 -0.51 -24.41
CA GLU A 292 -18.89 -1.46 -23.39
C GLU A 292 -17.79 -1.75 -22.37
N ALA A 293 -16.56 -2.00 -22.82
CA ALA A 293 -15.42 -2.23 -21.95
C ALA A 293 -15.09 -1.00 -21.08
N TRP A 294 -15.19 0.19 -21.65
CA TRP A 294 -14.98 1.44 -20.94
C TRP A 294 -16.05 1.70 -19.86
N ASP A 295 -17.32 1.49 -20.20
CA ASP A 295 -18.42 1.61 -19.23
C ASP A 295 -18.23 0.67 -18.03
N ILE A 296 -17.81 -0.57 -18.28
CA ILE A 296 -17.50 -1.54 -17.22
C ILE A 296 -16.30 -1.07 -16.39
N THR A 297 -15.21 -0.68 -17.04
CA THR A 297 -13.97 -0.27 -16.36
C THR A 297 -14.19 0.93 -15.45
N THR A 298 -14.93 1.94 -15.93
CA THR A 298 -15.23 3.15 -15.16
C THR A 298 -16.21 2.94 -14.00
N LYS A 299 -16.84 1.78 -13.90
CA LYS A 299 -17.66 1.34 -12.77
C LYS A 299 -16.93 0.39 -11.82
N THR A 300 -15.71 -0.02 -12.18
CA THR A 300 -14.96 -1.05 -11.44
C THR A 300 -13.76 -0.49 -10.66
N VAL A 301 -13.21 0.66 -11.07
CA VAL A 301 -11.98 1.23 -10.51
C VAL A 301 -12.28 2.46 -9.67
N ALA A 302 -11.66 2.55 -8.49
CA ALA A 302 -11.67 3.72 -7.61
C ALA A 302 -10.24 4.09 -7.21
N TYR A 303 -9.98 5.37 -6.97
CA TYR A 303 -8.65 5.92 -6.73
C TYR A 303 -8.58 6.72 -5.43
N THR A 304 -7.56 6.47 -4.64
CA THR A 304 -7.19 7.26 -3.46
C THR A 304 -5.94 8.07 -3.76
N ASN A 305 -6.01 9.40 -3.64
CA ASN A 305 -4.87 10.29 -3.74
C ASN A 305 -4.26 10.54 -2.36
N HIS A 306 -2.92 10.41 -2.23
CA HIS A 306 -2.19 10.62 -0.98
C HIS A 306 -1.34 11.88 -0.95
N THR A 307 -1.12 12.55 -2.09
CA THR A 307 -0.22 13.71 -2.19
C THR A 307 -0.89 14.92 -2.80
N ILE A 308 -0.48 16.12 -2.32
CA ILE A 308 -0.84 17.41 -2.91
C ILE A 308 0.31 18.02 -3.73
N MET A 309 1.49 17.42 -3.73
CA MET A 309 2.66 17.98 -4.39
C MET A 309 2.70 17.54 -5.85
N ALA A 310 2.63 18.50 -6.78
CA ALA A 310 2.59 18.21 -8.22
C ALA A 310 3.82 17.42 -8.71
N GLU A 311 5.00 17.65 -8.12
CA GLU A 311 6.24 16.93 -8.41
C GLU A 311 6.22 15.47 -7.93
N ALA A 312 5.32 15.14 -7.01
CA ALA A 312 5.15 13.79 -6.49
C ALA A 312 4.10 12.96 -7.26
N LEU A 313 3.36 13.57 -8.17
CA LEU A 313 2.45 12.87 -9.06
C LEU A 313 3.24 12.10 -10.12
N GLU A 314 3.01 10.79 -10.17
CA GLU A 314 3.77 9.87 -11.01
C GLU A 314 3.55 10.13 -12.51
N LYS A 315 4.65 10.20 -13.25
CA LYS A 315 4.67 10.41 -14.70
C LYS A 315 5.69 9.48 -15.33
N TRP A 316 5.34 8.89 -16.46
CA TRP A 316 6.23 8.00 -17.20
C TRP A 316 6.57 8.58 -18.57
N PRO A 317 7.85 8.59 -19.00
CA PRO A 317 8.20 8.93 -20.37
C PRO A 317 7.46 7.99 -21.36
N ILE A 318 6.90 8.56 -22.43
CA ILE A 318 6.18 7.78 -23.46
C ILE A 318 7.08 6.68 -24.02
N GLU A 319 8.34 6.98 -24.30
CA GLU A 319 9.29 6.02 -24.85
C GLU A 319 9.45 4.78 -23.95
N LEU A 320 9.61 4.98 -22.64
CA LEU A 320 9.69 3.90 -21.68
C LEU A 320 8.38 3.09 -21.62
N PHE A 321 7.25 3.81 -21.46
CA PHE A 321 5.95 3.19 -21.26
C PHE A 321 5.51 2.38 -22.50
N SER A 322 5.63 2.97 -23.70
CA SER A 322 5.22 2.34 -24.95
C SER A 322 6.11 1.14 -25.34
N ARG A 323 7.41 1.23 -25.04
CA ARG A 323 8.34 0.14 -25.29
C ARG A 323 8.12 -1.03 -24.34
N LEU A 324 7.90 -0.77 -23.06
CA LEU A 324 7.73 -1.81 -22.05
C LEU A 324 6.33 -2.45 -22.10
N LEU A 325 5.30 -1.65 -22.34
CA LEU A 325 3.89 -2.04 -22.27
C LEU A 325 3.14 -1.60 -23.54
N PRO A 326 3.50 -2.14 -24.72
CA PRO A 326 3.04 -1.59 -26.00
C PRO A 326 1.51 -1.65 -26.15
N ARG A 327 0.83 -2.73 -25.76
CA ARG A 327 -0.63 -2.82 -25.84
C ARG A 327 -1.33 -1.91 -24.84
N ILE A 328 -0.83 -1.86 -23.62
CA ILE A 328 -1.33 -0.96 -22.56
C ILE A 328 -1.20 0.50 -23.01
N TYR A 329 -0.07 0.87 -23.62
CA TYR A 329 0.12 2.23 -24.14
C TYR A 329 -0.92 2.60 -25.22
N GLN A 330 -1.20 1.71 -26.18
CA GLN A 330 -2.23 1.95 -27.19
C GLN A 330 -3.61 2.23 -26.57
N ILE A 331 -3.96 1.50 -25.52
CA ILE A 331 -5.21 1.69 -24.79
C ILE A 331 -5.22 3.04 -24.06
N VAL A 332 -4.14 3.37 -23.35
CA VAL A 332 -4.01 4.68 -22.68
C VAL A 332 -4.06 5.84 -23.67
N GLU A 333 -3.42 5.69 -24.84
CA GLU A 333 -3.44 6.69 -25.92
C GLU A 333 -4.86 6.94 -26.42
N GLU A 334 -5.66 5.90 -26.64
CA GLU A 334 -7.06 6.03 -27.06
C GLU A 334 -7.94 6.63 -25.94
N ILE A 335 -7.73 6.26 -24.68
CA ILE A 335 -8.42 6.89 -23.55
C ILE A 335 -8.09 8.40 -23.53
N ASN A 336 -6.82 8.75 -23.69
CA ASN A 336 -6.37 10.15 -23.75
C ASN A 336 -7.02 10.90 -24.92
N ARG A 337 -7.04 10.33 -26.12
CA ARG A 337 -7.63 10.94 -27.30
C ARG A 337 -9.09 11.31 -27.06
N ARG A 338 -9.89 10.35 -26.59
CA ARG A 338 -11.31 10.55 -26.28
C ARG A 338 -11.52 11.59 -25.20
N PHE A 339 -10.76 11.53 -24.11
CA PHE A 339 -10.89 12.48 -23.01
C PHE A 339 -10.47 13.92 -23.42
N VAL A 340 -9.44 14.07 -24.25
CA VAL A 340 -9.06 15.39 -24.81
C VAL A 340 -10.19 15.96 -25.67
N GLU A 341 -10.90 15.17 -26.43
CA GLU A 341 -12.09 15.60 -27.18
C GLU A 341 -13.22 16.08 -26.26
N GLU A 342 -13.46 15.39 -25.14
CA GLU A 342 -14.43 15.83 -24.13
C GLU A 342 -14.03 17.17 -23.49
N ILE A 343 -12.74 17.36 -23.15
CA ILE A 343 -12.23 18.62 -22.63
C ILE A 343 -12.45 19.76 -23.63
N LYS A 344 -12.10 19.53 -24.91
CA LYS A 344 -12.27 20.53 -25.98
C LYS A 344 -13.72 20.88 -26.22
N ALA A 345 -14.62 19.90 -26.15
CA ALA A 345 -16.06 20.10 -26.30
C ALA A 345 -16.64 20.93 -25.14
N LYS A 346 -16.21 20.65 -23.89
CA LYS A 346 -16.69 21.36 -22.71
C LYS A 346 -16.05 22.75 -22.54
N TYR A 347 -14.80 22.92 -22.97
CA TYR A 347 -14.01 24.15 -22.82
C TYR A 347 -13.37 24.56 -24.16
N PRO A 348 -14.15 25.02 -25.15
CA PRO A 348 -13.64 25.36 -26.48
C PRO A 348 -12.51 26.39 -26.44
N GLY A 349 -11.40 26.09 -27.12
CA GLY A 349 -10.23 26.97 -27.21
C GLY A 349 -9.32 27.04 -25.97
N ASN A 350 -9.68 26.39 -24.86
CA ASN A 350 -8.90 26.42 -23.64
C ASN A 350 -7.76 25.38 -23.65
N GLN A 351 -6.62 25.74 -24.25
CA GLN A 351 -5.44 24.87 -24.33
C GLN A 351 -4.79 24.60 -22.96
N ASP A 352 -4.92 25.51 -21.99
CA ASP A 352 -4.38 25.32 -20.64
C ASP A 352 -5.08 24.16 -19.90
N LYS A 353 -6.40 24.06 -20.01
CA LYS A 353 -7.14 22.91 -19.48
C LYS A 353 -6.74 21.60 -20.17
N VAL A 354 -6.55 21.60 -21.48
CA VAL A 354 -6.05 20.42 -22.19
C VAL A 354 -4.69 20.00 -21.66
N ARG A 355 -3.74 20.92 -21.53
CA ARG A 355 -2.40 20.67 -21.02
C ARG A 355 -2.40 20.09 -19.60
N LYS A 356 -3.25 20.62 -18.71
CA LYS A 356 -3.33 20.20 -17.30
C LYS A 356 -4.02 18.84 -17.15
N MET A 357 -5.10 18.61 -17.87
CA MET A 357 -5.98 17.45 -17.66
C MET A 357 -5.68 16.26 -18.56
N ALA A 358 -5.03 16.45 -19.72
CA ALA A 358 -4.69 15.35 -20.60
C ALA A 358 -3.86 14.30 -19.88
N ILE A 359 -4.11 13.04 -20.20
CA ILE A 359 -3.37 11.88 -19.65
C ILE A 359 -1.98 11.81 -20.28
N ILE A 360 -1.88 12.06 -21.57
CA ILE A 360 -0.61 12.12 -22.30
C ILE A 360 -0.38 13.57 -22.74
N TYR A 361 0.70 14.16 -22.27
CA TYR A 361 1.14 15.51 -22.64
C TYR A 361 2.65 15.71 -22.37
N ASP A 362 3.31 16.53 -23.18
CA ASP A 362 4.76 16.82 -23.08
C ASP A 362 5.63 15.54 -23.00
N GLY A 363 5.34 14.56 -23.81
CA GLY A 363 6.12 13.31 -23.88
C GLY A 363 5.97 12.41 -22.64
N GLN A 364 4.96 12.63 -21.80
CA GLN A 364 4.76 11.89 -20.56
C GLN A 364 3.33 11.35 -20.41
N VAL A 365 3.21 10.19 -19.78
CA VAL A 365 1.94 9.61 -19.32
C VAL A 365 1.74 10.00 -17.86
N LYS A 366 0.66 10.74 -17.58
CA LYS A 366 0.30 11.24 -16.24
C LYS A 366 -0.64 10.27 -15.55
N MET A 367 -0.13 9.50 -14.62
CA MET A 367 -0.89 8.39 -14.02
C MET A 367 -2.06 8.88 -13.15
N ALA A 368 -1.90 9.95 -12.38
CA ALA A 368 -3.00 10.52 -11.61
C ALA A 368 -4.17 10.96 -12.51
N ASN A 369 -3.88 11.57 -13.68
CA ASN A 369 -4.91 11.98 -14.62
C ASN A 369 -5.67 10.75 -15.15
N LEU A 370 -4.99 9.68 -15.50
CA LEU A 370 -5.62 8.42 -15.91
C LEU A 370 -6.53 7.84 -14.81
N ALA A 371 -6.04 7.81 -13.57
CA ALA A 371 -6.79 7.28 -12.43
C ALA A 371 -8.08 8.10 -12.15
N ILE A 372 -8.02 9.42 -12.26
CA ILE A 372 -9.17 10.31 -12.06
C ILE A 372 -10.20 10.13 -13.19
N VAL A 373 -9.74 10.07 -14.43
CA VAL A 373 -10.63 9.90 -15.60
C VAL A 373 -11.40 8.58 -15.53
N ALA A 374 -10.71 7.50 -15.21
CA ALA A 374 -11.28 6.16 -15.19
C ALA A 374 -11.99 5.80 -13.87
N GLY A 375 -11.63 6.41 -12.75
CA GLY A 375 -12.20 6.06 -11.45
C GLY A 375 -13.64 6.56 -11.28
N TYR A 376 -14.52 5.72 -10.71
CA TYR A 376 -15.86 6.17 -10.31
C TYR A 376 -15.84 7.00 -9.02
N SER A 377 -14.77 6.89 -8.24
CA SER A 377 -14.57 7.64 -7.00
C SER A 377 -13.10 8.04 -6.87
N VAL A 378 -12.88 9.28 -6.46
CA VAL A 378 -11.56 9.85 -6.16
C VAL A 378 -11.63 10.43 -4.76
N ASN A 379 -10.90 9.85 -3.81
CA ASN A 379 -10.88 10.39 -2.46
C ASN A 379 -9.51 10.95 -2.06
N GLY A 380 -9.57 12.04 -1.29
CA GLY A 380 -8.45 12.47 -0.46
C GLY A 380 -8.48 11.76 0.90
N VAL A 381 -7.41 11.94 1.68
CA VAL A 381 -7.16 11.17 2.92
C VAL A 381 -7.31 11.96 4.21
N ALA A 382 -7.68 13.23 4.11
CA ALA A 382 -8.07 14.11 5.21
C ALA A 382 -8.97 15.23 4.69
N LYS A 383 -9.82 15.83 5.55
CA LYS A 383 -10.74 16.88 5.14
C LYS A 383 -10.02 18.05 4.46
N LEU A 384 -8.96 18.57 5.09
CA LEU A 384 -8.16 19.66 4.53
C LEU A 384 -7.48 19.25 3.22
N HIS A 385 -6.88 18.06 3.16
CA HIS A 385 -6.26 17.51 1.96
C HIS A 385 -7.26 17.45 0.80
N THR A 386 -8.45 16.93 1.04
CA THR A 386 -9.50 16.83 0.02
C THR A 386 -9.96 18.20 -0.48
N GLU A 387 -10.07 19.20 0.42
CA GLU A 387 -10.40 20.57 0.02
C GLU A 387 -9.31 21.22 -0.82
N ILE A 388 -8.03 20.96 -0.51
CA ILE A 388 -6.90 21.43 -1.33
C ILE A 388 -6.95 20.77 -2.73
N LEU A 389 -7.20 19.47 -2.81
CA LEU A 389 -7.37 18.78 -4.09
C LEU A 389 -8.48 19.43 -4.94
N LYS A 390 -9.65 19.66 -4.35
CA LYS A 390 -10.82 20.25 -5.04
C LYS A 390 -10.60 21.70 -5.48
N LYS A 391 -9.92 22.50 -4.67
CA LYS A 391 -9.83 23.95 -4.88
C LYS A 391 -8.54 24.39 -5.58
N GLN A 392 -7.50 23.55 -5.56
CA GLN A 392 -6.17 23.89 -6.06
C GLN A 392 -5.66 22.84 -7.04
N GLU A 393 -5.11 21.73 -6.54
CA GLU A 393 -4.31 20.79 -7.33
C GLU A 393 -5.09 20.08 -8.44
N LEU A 394 -6.32 19.63 -8.16
CA LEU A 394 -7.18 18.91 -9.10
C LEU A 394 -8.46 19.70 -9.43
N ARG A 395 -8.40 21.02 -9.30
CA ARG A 395 -9.55 21.91 -9.48
C ARG A 395 -10.22 21.71 -10.84
N ASP A 396 -9.46 21.63 -11.92
CA ASP A 396 -10.00 21.47 -13.26
C ASP A 396 -10.78 20.15 -13.41
N PHE A 397 -10.30 19.08 -12.79
CA PHE A 397 -11.02 17.81 -12.73
C PHE A 397 -12.27 17.89 -11.85
N TYR A 398 -12.17 18.56 -10.70
CA TYR A 398 -13.32 18.74 -9.82
C TYR A 398 -14.43 19.59 -10.49
N GLU A 399 -14.09 20.65 -11.21
CA GLU A 399 -15.04 21.45 -11.99
C GLU A 399 -15.72 20.62 -13.10
N MET A 400 -15.01 19.64 -13.66
CA MET A 400 -15.53 18.79 -14.74
C MET A 400 -16.37 17.61 -14.22
N MET A 401 -15.98 17.00 -13.10
CA MET A 401 -16.53 15.75 -12.55
C MET A 401 -16.65 15.83 -11.01
N PRO A 402 -17.44 16.79 -10.46
CA PRO A 402 -17.49 17.03 -9.00
C PRO A 402 -18.00 15.83 -8.20
N GLU A 403 -18.87 15.02 -8.82
CA GLU A 403 -19.48 13.84 -8.20
C GLU A 403 -18.49 12.74 -7.81
N LYS A 404 -17.32 12.70 -8.44
CA LYS A 404 -16.28 11.71 -8.14
C LYS A 404 -15.54 11.99 -6.83
N PHE A 405 -15.44 13.27 -6.41
CA PHE A 405 -14.56 13.71 -5.35
C PHE A 405 -15.19 13.62 -3.96
N ASN A 406 -14.53 12.92 -3.07
CA ASN A 406 -14.96 12.77 -1.67
C ASN A 406 -13.77 12.65 -0.71
N ASN A 407 -14.05 12.72 0.60
CA ASN A 407 -13.03 12.54 1.63
C ASN A 407 -13.23 11.22 2.37
N LYS A 408 -12.12 10.51 2.60
CA LYS A 408 -12.03 9.38 3.54
C LYS A 408 -10.80 9.60 4.40
N THR A 409 -11.02 10.13 5.62
CA THR A 409 -9.93 10.42 6.56
C THR A 409 -9.19 9.14 6.93
N ASN A 410 -7.86 9.17 6.84
CA ASN A 410 -7.01 8.07 7.28
C ASN A 410 -7.23 7.77 8.77
N GLY A 411 -7.07 6.51 9.13
CA GLY A 411 -7.15 6.03 10.49
C GLY A 411 -6.20 4.86 10.74
N ILE A 412 -6.28 4.32 11.94
CA ILE A 412 -5.57 3.13 12.38
C ILE A 412 -6.57 2.10 12.93
N THR A 413 -6.18 0.82 12.93
CA THR A 413 -6.97 -0.18 13.65
C THR A 413 -6.74 -0.05 15.16
N GLN A 414 -7.82 0.15 15.91
CA GLN A 414 -7.79 0.25 17.36
C GLN A 414 -7.42 -1.09 18.03
N ARG A 415 -7.56 -2.20 17.36
CA ARG A 415 -7.17 -3.53 17.85
C ARG A 415 -5.66 -3.60 18.05
N ARG A 416 -4.87 -3.35 17.01
CA ARG A 416 -3.40 -3.31 17.13
C ARG A 416 -2.90 -2.11 17.94
N PHE A 417 -3.39 -0.90 17.65
CA PHE A 417 -2.78 0.35 18.15
C PHE A 417 -3.35 0.87 19.47
N LEU A 418 -4.44 0.29 19.97
CA LEU A 418 -4.98 0.62 21.29
C LEU A 418 -5.11 -0.63 22.16
N LYS A 419 -5.91 -1.63 21.74
CA LYS A 419 -6.15 -2.84 22.54
C LYS A 419 -4.84 -3.58 22.84
N HIS A 420 -4.04 -3.85 21.82
CA HIS A 420 -2.75 -4.56 21.97
C HIS A 420 -1.63 -3.66 22.50
N ALA A 421 -1.43 -2.51 21.89
CA ALA A 421 -0.28 -1.65 22.20
C ALA A 421 -0.37 -0.98 23.58
N ASN A 422 -1.56 -0.78 24.13
CA ASN A 422 -1.79 -0.09 25.38
C ASN A 422 -2.85 -0.77 26.25
N PRO A 423 -2.56 -1.98 26.78
CA PRO A 423 -3.51 -2.75 27.56
C PRO A 423 -4.05 -2.00 28.78
N LEU A 424 -3.21 -1.24 29.49
CA LEU A 424 -3.66 -0.45 30.66
C LEU A 424 -4.77 0.56 30.30
N LEU A 425 -4.64 1.21 29.14
CA LEU A 425 -5.68 2.14 28.66
C LEU A 425 -6.89 1.39 28.14
N SER A 426 -6.68 0.30 27.42
CA SER A 426 -7.74 -0.58 26.91
C SER A 426 -8.66 -1.10 28.02
N ASP A 427 -8.04 -1.62 29.09
CA ASP A 427 -8.76 -2.16 30.24
C ASP A 427 -9.57 -1.07 30.94
N TRP A 428 -8.96 0.10 31.16
CA TRP A 428 -9.64 1.26 31.76
C TRP A 428 -10.83 1.74 30.90
N ILE A 429 -10.67 1.81 29.57
CA ILE A 429 -11.78 2.16 28.66
C ILE A 429 -12.90 1.13 28.78
N THR A 430 -12.56 -0.15 28.73
CA THR A 430 -13.53 -1.25 28.79
C THR A 430 -14.28 -1.26 30.13
N ASP A 431 -13.59 -0.97 31.24
CA ASP A 431 -14.24 -0.80 32.55
C ASP A 431 -15.28 0.33 32.56
N LYS A 432 -15.01 1.44 31.85
CA LYS A 432 -15.90 2.62 31.83
C LYS A 432 -17.08 2.51 30.88
N ILE A 433 -16.88 1.92 29.69
CA ILE A 433 -17.86 1.98 28.60
C ILE A 433 -18.22 0.63 27.96
N GLY A 434 -17.64 -0.47 28.47
CA GLY A 434 -17.74 -1.80 27.83
C GLY A 434 -16.75 -1.98 26.68
N ASP A 435 -16.74 -3.16 26.08
CA ASP A 435 -15.76 -3.57 25.04
C ASP A 435 -16.19 -3.26 23.59
N GLY A 436 -17.39 -2.74 23.40
CA GLY A 436 -17.93 -2.46 22.06
C GLY A 436 -17.08 -1.52 21.19
N TRP A 437 -16.23 -0.70 21.81
CA TRP A 437 -15.30 0.20 21.11
C TRP A 437 -14.25 -0.56 20.26
N VAL A 438 -13.99 -1.82 20.56
CA VAL A 438 -12.99 -2.65 19.85
C VAL A 438 -13.38 -2.84 18.38
N THR A 439 -14.67 -2.87 18.08
CA THR A 439 -15.21 -2.98 16.71
C THR A 439 -15.92 -1.72 16.23
N ASP A 440 -16.33 -0.83 17.15
CA ASP A 440 -17.00 0.43 16.85
C ASP A 440 -16.35 1.58 17.62
N LEU A 441 -15.40 2.25 16.97
CA LEU A 441 -14.60 3.30 17.58
C LEU A 441 -15.43 4.52 18.01
N SER A 442 -16.63 4.74 17.44
CA SER A 442 -17.53 5.84 17.81
C SER A 442 -17.98 5.76 19.28
N GLN A 443 -17.96 4.56 19.87
CA GLN A 443 -18.30 4.36 21.28
C GLN A 443 -17.34 5.05 22.26
N LEU A 444 -16.12 5.41 21.82
CA LEU A 444 -15.19 6.20 22.64
C LEU A 444 -15.77 7.57 23.04
N GLU A 445 -16.75 8.10 22.29
CA GLU A 445 -17.45 9.34 22.66
C GLU A 445 -18.15 9.24 24.03
N LYS A 446 -18.52 8.04 24.49
CA LYS A 446 -19.09 7.80 25.82
C LYS A 446 -18.14 8.20 26.96
N LEU A 447 -16.82 8.24 26.68
CA LEU A 447 -15.83 8.71 27.65
C LEU A 447 -16.00 10.19 28.01
N MET A 448 -16.71 10.98 27.20
CA MET A 448 -17.03 12.37 27.52
C MET A 448 -17.86 12.49 28.82
N LEU A 449 -18.56 11.44 29.24
CA LEU A 449 -19.28 11.42 30.53
C LEU A 449 -18.34 11.49 31.74
N TYR A 450 -17.06 11.17 31.56
CA TYR A 450 -16.04 11.13 32.63
C TYR A 450 -15.03 12.28 32.53
N VAL A 451 -15.23 13.25 31.62
CA VAL A 451 -14.24 14.31 31.37
C VAL A 451 -13.99 15.19 32.61
N ASP A 452 -15.04 15.44 33.40
CA ASP A 452 -15.00 16.26 34.62
C ASP A 452 -14.88 15.42 35.91
N ASP A 453 -14.76 14.08 35.82
CA ASP A 453 -14.58 13.22 36.98
C ASP A 453 -13.08 13.22 37.42
N PRO A 454 -12.76 13.78 38.61
CA PRO A 454 -11.38 13.85 39.09
C PRO A 454 -10.71 12.49 39.23
N LYS A 455 -11.49 11.43 39.53
CA LYS A 455 -10.97 10.07 39.65
C LYS A 455 -10.57 9.52 38.28
N ALA A 456 -11.41 9.70 37.26
CA ALA A 456 -11.12 9.32 35.90
C ALA A 456 -9.88 10.05 35.35
N GLN A 457 -9.77 11.35 35.61
CA GLN A 457 -8.58 12.15 35.24
C GLN A 457 -7.30 11.61 35.89
N GLN A 458 -7.36 11.30 37.19
CA GLN A 458 -6.24 10.74 37.94
C GLN A 458 -5.83 9.37 37.39
N ASP A 459 -6.78 8.48 37.16
CA ASP A 459 -6.53 7.15 36.62
C ASP A 459 -5.88 7.22 35.23
N PHE A 460 -6.40 8.09 34.35
CA PHE A 460 -5.83 8.32 33.02
C PHE A 460 -4.38 8.83 33.09
N MET A 461 -4.09 9.78 33.97
CA MET A 461 -2.71 10.28 34.19
C MET A 461 -1.79 9.20 34.74
N GLN A 462 -2.27 8.32 35.63
CA GLN A 462 -1.50 7.19 36.15
C GLN A 462 -1.17 6.16 35.07
N ILE A 463 -2.10 5.89 34.14
CA ILE A 463 -1.86 5.02 32.99
C ILE A 463 -0.74 5.59 32.11
N LYS A 464 -0.81 6.88 31.79
CA LYS A 464 0.24 7.56 31.03
C LYS A 464 1.59 7.49 31.72
N TYR A 465 1.63 7.74 33.01
CA TYR A 465 2.86 7.68 33.83
C TYR A 465 3.46 6.27 33.82
N LYS A 466 2.66 5.22 34.06
CA LYS A 466 3.13 3.82 34.02
C LYS A 466 3.73 3.47 32.64
N ASN A 467 3.11 3.91 31.56
CA ASN A 467 3.64 3.69 30.21
C ASN A 467 4.97 4.43 30.00
N LYS A 468 5.11 5.65 30.52
CA LYS A 468 6.37 6.43 30.45
C LYS A 468 7.48 5.77 31.26
N VAL A 469 7.19 5.23 32.45
CA VAL A 469 8.14 4.46 33.27
C VAL A 469 8.62 3.23 32.50
N ARG A 470 7.71 2.48 31.86
CA ARG A 470 8.08 1.31 31.04
C ARG A 470 8.97 1.71 29.86
N LEU A 471 8.66 2.81 29.17
CA LEU A 471 9.48 3.31 28.06
C LEU A 471 10.85 3.82 28.55
N ALA A 472 10.91 4.53 29.68
CA ALA A 472 12.16 4.99 30.28
C ALA A 472 13.08 3.81 30.65
N LYS A 473 12.51 2.73 31.20
CA LYS A 473 13.26 1.49 31.47
C LYS A 473 13.82 0.88 30.17
N TYR A 474 12.99 0.76 29.14
CA TYR A 474 13.43 0.25 27.83
C TYR A 474 14.58 1.08 27.23
N ILE A 475 14.47 2.42 27.30
CA ILE A 475 15.52 3.33 26.82
C ILE A 475 16.80 3.11 27.63
N LYS A 476 16.72 2.96 28.96
CA LYS A 476 17.87 2.68 29.79
C LYS A 476 18.58 1.39 29.42
N GLU A 477 17.82 0.31 29.25
CA GLU A 477 18.34 -1.02 28.91
C GLU A 477 18.98 -1.08 27.50
N ASN A 478 18.40 -0.39 26.52
CA ASN A 478 18.84 -0.47 25.12
C ASN A 478 19.79 0.67 24.70
N ASN A 479 19.68 1.84 25.30
CA ASN A 479 20.45 3.02 24.91
C ASN A 479 21.41 3.53 26.05
N GLY A 480 21.29 3.00 27.28
CA GLY A 480 22.10 3.42 28.41
C GLY A 480 21.74 4.81 28.97
N ILE A 481 20.64 5.41 28.53
CA ILE A 481 20.25 6.78 28.87
C ILE A 481 19.18 6.76 29.96
N ASP A 482 19.36 7.58 31.00
CA ASP A 482 18.36 7.80 32.04
C ASP A 482 17.35 8.87 31.56
N VAL A 483 16.06 8.55 31.62
CA VAL A 483 14.97 9.43 31.24
C VAL A 483 14.04 9.64 32.43
N ASP A 484 13.69 10.90 32.72
CA ASP A 484 12.71 11.23 33.76
C ASP A 484 11.26 11.01 33.21
N PRO A 485 10.50 10.04 33.74
CA PRO A 485 9.16 9.79 33.33
C PRO A 485 8.16 10.92 33.67
N ASN A 486 8.54 11.89 34.52
CA ASN A 486 7.72 13.08 34.79
C ASN A 486 7.90 14.17 33.74
N SER A 487 8.96 14.14 32.95
CA SER A 487 9.17 15.10 31.85
C SER A 487 8.12 14.95 30.74
N ILE A 488 7.90 15.99 29.94
CA ILE A 488 7.13 15.86 28.71
C ILE A 488 7.92 15.01 27.71
N PHE A 489 7.32 13.92 27.23
CA PHE A 489 7.89 13.14 26.14
C PHE A 489 7.49 13.77 24.81
N ASP A 490 8.43 14.44 24.15
CA ASP A 490 8.29 15.04 22.83
C ASP A 490 8.80 14.03 21.80
N VAL A 491 7.87 13.38 21.10
CA VAL A 491 8.17 12.21 20.26
C VAL A 491 7.94 12.55 18.79
N GLN A 492 8.99 12.40 17.97
CA GLN A 492 8.91 12.50 16.54
C GLN A 492 9.40 11.20 15.89
N VAL A 493 8.48 10.28 15.62
CA VAL A 493 8.75 8.96 15.01
C VAL A 493 8.12 8.92 13.63
N LYS A 494 8.93 9.16 12.61
CA LYS A 494 8.52 9.17 11.19
C LYS A 494 9.75 9.11 10.28
N ARG A 495 9.56 8.69 9.00
CA ARG A 495 10.63 8.71 7.99
C ARG A 495 11.24 10.10 7.86
N LEU A 496 12.55 10.17 7.64
CA LEU A 496 13.23 11.44 7.35
C LEU A 496 12.78 11.97 6.01
N HIS A 497 12.33 13.24 6.02
CA HIS A 497 11.97 13.97 4.81
C HIS A 497 11.91 15.48 5.09
N GLU A 498 12.26 16.30 4.11
CA GLU A 498 12.26 17.77 4.27
C GLU A 498 10.89 18.31 4.70
N TYR A 499 9.78 17.85 4.09
CA TYR A 499 8.44 18.32 4.43
C TYR A 499 7.97 17.92 5.84
N LYS A 500 8.57 16.88 6.45
CA LYS A 500 8.29 16.46 7.85
C LYS A 500 9.02 17.33 8.88
N ARG A 501 9.93 18.19 8.43
CA ARG A 501 10.57 19.27 9.20
C ARG A 501 11.29 18.80 10.48
N GLN A 502 11.93 17.61 10.45
CA GLN A 502 12.75 17.15 11.57
C GLN A 502 13.88 18.14 11.89
N LEU A 503 14.50 18.75 10.85
CA LEU A 503 15.53 19.77 11.03
C LEU A 503 15.00 20.97 11.85
N LEU A 504 13.78 21.44 11.56
CA LEU A 504 13.16 22.53 12.33
C LEU A 504 12.99 22.14 13.82
N ASN A 505 12.60 20.90 14.10
CA ASN A 505 12.50 20.41 15.47
C ASN A 505 13.87 20.35 16.15
N ILE A 506 14.90 19.88 15.47
CA ILE A 506 16.28 19.89 16.02
C ILE A 506 16.76 21.32 16.31
N LEU A 507 16.49 22.27 15.42
CA LEU A 507 16.81 23.68 15.68
C LEU A 507 16.07 24.22 16.92
N HIS A 508 14.82 23.81 17.15
CA HIS A 508 14.09 24.13 18.38
C HIS A 508 14.75 23.52 19.62
N VAL A 509 15.14 22.25 19.55
CA VAL A 509 15.88 21.59 20.65
C VAL A 509 17.17 22.35 20.96
N MET A 510 17.94 22.72 19.95
CA MET A 510 19.17 23.52 20.10
C MET A 510 18.88 24.90 20.72
N TYR A 511 17.77 25.54 20.32
CA TYR A 511 17.35 26.80 20.93
C TYR A 511 17.09 26.63 22.44
N LEU A 512 16.30 25.65 22.84
CA LEU A 512 16.01 25.37 24.26
C LEU A 512 17.27 25.04 25.05
N TYR A 513 18.13 24.19 24.48
CA TYR A 513 19.43 23.87 25.09
C TYR A 513 20.27 25.12 25.35
N ASN A 514 20.36 26.02 24.36
CA ASN A 514 21.11 27.27 24.51
C ASN A 514 20.47 28.23 25.53
N GLN A 515 19.13 28.26 25.66
CA GLN A 515 18.46 29.05 26.69
C GLN A 515 18.85 28.55 28.08
N ILE A 516 18.79 27.24 28.33
CA ILE A 516 19.18 26.63 29.61
C ILE A 516 20.67 26.89 29.92
N LYS A 517 21.55 26.77 28.92
CA LYS A 517 23.00 27.03 29.10
C LYS A 517 23.28 28.48 29.45
N ARG A 518 22.53 29.44 28.92
CA ARG A 518 22.70 30.88 29.22
C ARG A 518 22.05 31.30 30.53
N ASN A 519 20.93 30.66 30.89
CA ASN A 519 20.20 30.90 32.10
C ASN A 519 19.81 29.54 32.74
N PRO A 520 20.62 29.01 33.68
CA PRO A 520 20.31 27.75 34.35
C PRO A 520 18.97 27.74 35.09
N ASP A 521 18.46 28.92 35.49
CA ASP A 521 17.17 29.10 36.15
C ASP A 521 16.01 29.35 35.14
N TYR A 522 16.23 29.03 33.85
CA TYR A 522 15.22 29.18 32.82
C TYR A 522 14.00 28.32 33.13
N ASP A 523 12.87 29.01 33.37
CA ASP A 523 11.63 28.36 33.78
C ASP A 523 10.98 27.63 32.58
N MET A 524 11.11 26.31 32.54
CA MET A 524 10.45 25.46 31.57
C MET A 524 10.12 24.08 32.15
N VAL A 525 9.02 23.50 31.72
CA VAL A 525 8.68 22.12 32.07
C VAL A 525 9.75 21.17 31.48
N PRO A 526 10.33 20.27 32.30
CA PRO A 526 11.31 19.29 31.82
C PRO A 526 10.78 18.50 30.62
N ARG A 527 11.63 18.32 29.62
CA ARG A 527 11.25 17.67 28.36
C ARG A 527 12.28 16.65 27.90
N THR A 528 11.81 15.51 27.45
CA THR A 528 12.61 14.46 26.82
C THR A 528 12.27 14.38 25.35
N PHE A 529 13.24 14.59 24.48
CA PHE A 529 13.06 14.49 23.03
C PHE A 529 13.42 13.09 22.55
N ILE A 530 12.51 12.44 21.83
CA ILE A 530 12.68 11.08 21.31
C ILE A 530 12.46 11.11 19.80
N PHE A 531 13.50 10.71 19.05
CA PHE A 531 13.45 10.62 17.60
C PHE A 531 13.57 9.15 17.17
N GLY A 532 12.69 8.74 16.24
CA GLY A 532 12.80 7.46 15.54
C GLY A 532 12.63 7.72 14.06
N ALA A 533 13.63 7.38 13.26
CA ALA A 533 13.61 7.68 11.84
C ALA A 533 14.46 6.71 11.03
N LYS A 534 14.14 6.62 9.74
CA LYS A 534 14.89 5.90 8.72
C LYS A 534 14.84 6.75 7.45
N ALA A 535 15.98 7.04 6.85
CA ALA A 535 16.05 7.76 5.59
C ALA A 535 15.89 6.80 4.41
N ALA A 536 15.19 7.18 3.36
CA ALA A 536 15.29 6.46 2.09
C ALA A 536 16.73 6.54 1.55
N CYS A 537 17.21 5.50 0.89
CA CYS A 537 18.57 5.46 0.30
C CYS A 537 18.86 6.67 -0.57
N LEU A 538 17.83 7.23 -1.21
CA LEU A 538 17.88 8.46 -1.98
C LEU A 538 16.66 9.29 -1.61
N LEU A 539 16.88 10.33 -0.86
CA LEU A 539 15.84 11.31 -0.44
C LEU A 539 15.10 11.98 -1.59
N TYR A 540 15.53 11.74 -2.82
CA TYR A 540 15.06 12.42 -4.05
C TYR A 540 14.21 11.54 -4.95
N THR A 541 13.89 10.32 -4.59
CA THR A 541 13.00 9.48 -5.38
C THR A 541 11.55 9.95 -5.24
N SER A 542 10.80 9.86 -6.30
CA SER A 542 9.39 10.24 -6.33
C SER A 542 8.54 9.52 -5.27
N ASP A 543 8.99 8.36 -4.80
CA ASP A 543 8.30 7.56 -3.78
C ASP A 543 8.63 7.92 -2.34
N ALA A 544 9.75 8.58 -2.08
CA ALA A 544 9.88 9.34 -0.85
C ALA A 544 8.74 10.38 -0.75
N ALA A 545 8.03 10.62 -1.85
CA ALA A 545 6.84 11.44 -1.92
C ALA A 545 5.56 10.72 -1.50
N ALA A 546 5.43 9.42 -1.67
CA ALA A 546 4.27 8.65 -1.16
C ALA A 546 4.26 8.61 0.38
N ASP A 547 5.42 8.63 1.02
CA ASP A 547 5.55 8.89 2.46
C ASP A 547 5.29 10.36 2.86
N LYS A 548 4.96 11.23 1.88
CA LYS A 548 4.70 12.65 2.10
C LYS A 548 3.27 12.95 2.54
N ALA A 549 2.39 11.97 2.60
CA ALA A 549 1.01 12.16 3.04
C ALA A 549 0.87 12.12 4.57
#